data_064cda43e706978cb2153344a5ba6ee9
#
_entry.id   064cda43e706978cb2153344a5ba6ee9
#
_cell.length_a   1.000
_cell.length_b   1.000
_cell.length_c   1.000
_cell.angle_alpha   90.00
_cell.angle_beta   90.00
_cell.angle_gamma   90.00
#
_symmetry.space_group_name_H-M   'P 1'
#
loop_
_entity.id
_entity.type
_entity.pdbx_description
1 polymer ?
#
loop_
_entity_poly.entity_id
_entity_poly.type
_entity_poly.pdbx_seq_one_letter_code
_entity_poly.pdbx_strand_id
1 'polypeptide(L)'
;MSITKLSFGTNPYIGAYLRATDKYVLAPPEVKPSAIELIAKTLKVPVIKIHIGNSSLLGVFTAANSNGLILPDFATDDDIKMLKRELPDDINIIQLPTKYNAIGNLIITNDHGAICSPVFDDSILKLIEDALNVEIIRKRIVSSDIVGTIGVATNKGALFHPLTTDDELELISNVLHVPVDIGTVNLGSPYIAIGLVANSNGALVGSETTGPEIVKISHALNIVETE
;
A
#
# COMPACT_ATOMS: atom_id res chain seq x y z
N MET A 1 -15.54 12.26 7.08
CA MET A 1 -15.34 11.65 5.73
C MET A 1 -14.28 10.58 5.84
N SER A 2 -14.63 9.39 5.46
CA SER A 2 -13.71 8.22 5.44
C SER A 2 -12.86 8.13 4.16
N ILE A 3 -13.21 8.91 3.11
CA ILE A 3 -12.41 9.05 1.89
C ILE A 3 -12.12 10.52 1.62
N THR A 4 -10.86 10.86 1.37
CA THR A 4 -10.40 12.25 1.21
C THR A 4 -9.47 12.38 0.01
N LYS A 5 -9.66 13.43 -0.79
CA LYS A 5 -8.75 13.76 -1.90
C LYS A 5 -7.47 14.42 -1.37
N LEU A 6 -6.34 14.01 -1.95
CA LEU A 6 -5.03 14.55 -1.62
C LEU A 6 -4.18 14.72 -2.89
N SER A 7 -3.26 15.69 -2.87
CA SER A 7 -2.20 15.84 -3.88
C SER A 7 -0.94 16.43 -3.26
N PHE A 8 0.20 16.12 -3.83
CA PHE A 8 1.47 16.75 -3.49
C PHE A 8 1.82 17.82 -4.54
N GLY A 9 1.46 19.09 -4.22
CA GLY A 9 1.40 20.13 -5.22
C GLY A 9 0.27 19.86 -6.21
N THR A 10 0.60 19.73 -7.49
CA THR A 10 -0.33 19.33 -8.56
C THR A 10 -0.32 17.83 -8.84
N ASN A 11 0.52 17.05 -8.14
CA ASN A 11 0.71 15.63 -8.41
C ASN A 11 -0.36 14.78 -7.69
N PRO A 12 -1.26 14.07 -8.42
CA PRO A 12 -2.29 13.23 -7.84
C PRO A 12 -1.78 11.80 -7.49
N TYR A 13 -0.52 11.48 -7.75
CA TYR A 13 0.04 10.14 -7.58
C TYR A 13 0.53 9.92 -6.15
N ILE A 14 -0.38 10.08 -5.21
CA ILE A 14 -0.10 10.06 -3.76
C ILE A 14 0.47 8.72 -3.27
N GLY A 15 0.08 7.62 -3.91
CA GLY A 15 0.52 6.28 -3.55
C GLY A 15 1.99 6.00 -3.87
N ALA A 16 2.64 6.83 -4.71
CA ALA A 16 4.09 6.75 -4.89
C ALA A 16 4.85 7.21 -3.63
N TYR A 17 4.27 8.13 -2.85
CA TYR A 17 4.91 8.80 -1.73
C TYR A 17 4.50 8.25 -0.36
N LEU A 18 3.32 7.66 -0.24
CA LEU A 18 2.76 7.20 1.02
C LEU A 18 2.74 5.67 1.11
N ARG A 19 3.00 5.14 2.31
CA ARG A 19 2.71 3.75 2.66
C ARG A 19 1.87 3.72 3.92
N ALA A 20 0.67 3.10 3.85
CA ALA A 20 -0.26 3.01 4.96
C ALA A 20 -0.46 1.56 5.42
N THR A 21 -0.67 1.42 6.73
CA THR A 21 -1.12 0.19 7.40
C THR A 21 -2.24 0.55 8.39
N ASP A 22 -2.77 -0.42 9.12
CA ASP A 22 -3.73 -0.16 10.20
C ASP A 22 -3.07 0.37 11.50
N LYS A 23 -1.72 0.46 11.54
CA LYS A 23 -0.96 0.96 12.69
C LYS A 23 -0.26 2.31 12.45
N TYR A 24 0.14 2.60 11.21
CA TYR A 24 0.89 3.83 10.88
C TYR A 24 0.82 4.19 9.40
N VAL A 25 1.24 5.41 9.08
CA VAL A 25 1.51 5.85 7.70
C VAL A 25 2.94 6.37 7.62
N LEU A 26 3.69 5.96 6.62
CA LEU A 26 4.94 6.59 6.23
C LEU A 26 4.66 7.70 5.22
N ALA A 27 5.21 8.89 5.45
CA ALA A 27 5.12 10.04 4.56
C ALA A 27 6.48 10.76 4.46
N PRO A 28 6.84 11.35 3.30
CA PRO A 28 8.06 12.12 3.19
C PRO A 28 8.00 13.41 4.04
N PRO A 29 9.14 13.86 4.60
CA PRO A 29 9.18 15.04 5.48
C PRO A 29 8.70 16.36 4.84
N GLU A 30 8.77 16.45 3.50
CA GLU A 30 8.37 17.63 2.72
C GLU A 30 6.84 17.82 2.66
N VAL A 31 6.07 16.83 3.08
CA VAL A 31 4.60 16.93 3.12
C VAL A 31 4.19 18.04 4.08
N LYS A 32 3.36 18.96 3.59
CA LYS A 32 2.89 20.13 4.36
C LYS A 32 2.16 19.69 5.64
N PRO A 33 2.29 20.44 6.76
CA PRO A 33 1.61 20.10 8.02
C PRO A 33 0.11 19.87 7.87
N SER A 34 -0.59 20.69 7.09
CA SER A 34 -2.02 20.52 6.84
C SER A 34 -2.39 19.22 6.13
N ALA A 35 -1.51 18.73 5.24
CA ALA A 35 -1.70 17.44 4.59
C ALA A 35 -1.41 16.28 5.56
N ILE A 36 -0.41 16.41 6.44
CA ILE A 36 -0.15 15.43 7.51
C ILE A 36 -1.35 15.28 8.44
N GLU A 37 -1.95 16.39 8.88
CA GLU A 37 -3.18 16.39 9.70
C GLU A 37 -4.34 15.72 8.97
N LEU A 38 -4.49 15.99 7.67
CA LEU A 38 -5.52 15.37 6.83
C LEU A 38 -5.32 13.86 6.71
N ILE A 39 -4.08 13.41 6.47
CA ILE A 39 -3.69 11.99 6.40
C ILE A 39 -4.03 11.30 7.73
N ALA A 40 -3.56 11.84 8.85
CA ALA A 40 -3.79 11.29 10.17
C ALA A 40 -5.28 11.21 10.53
N LYS A 41 -6.05 12.26 10.21
CA LYS A 41 -7.50 12.29 10.43
C LYS A 41 -8.26 11.27 9.60
N THR A 42 -7.87 11.09 8.32
CA THR A 42 -8.57 10.18 7.40
C THR A 42 -8.25 8.73 7.72
N LEU A 43 -6.98 8.39 7.94
CA LEU A 43 -6.53 7.01 8.16
C LEU A 43 -6.53 6.61 9.65
N LYS A 44 -6.73 7.58 10.57
CA LYS A 44 -6.84 7.40 12.04
C LYS A 44 -5.65 6.67 12.66
N VAL A 45 -4.45 6.89 12.12
CA VAL A 45 -3.18 6.34 12.61
C VAL A 45 -2.10 7.42 12.60
N PRO A 46 -1.01 7.28 13.39
CA PRO A 46 0.10 8.22 13.37
C PRO A 46 0.78 8.26 12.00
N VAL A 47 1.28 9.45 11.64
CA VAL A 47 2.05 9.67 10.42
C VAL A 47 3.51 9.88 10.78
N ILE A 48 4.37 8.98 10.30
CA ILE A 48 5.81 8.99 10.51
C ILE A 48 6.47 9.62 9.29
N LYS A 49 7.21 10.70 9.52
CA LYS A 49 7.91 11.42 8.46
C LYS A 49 9.33 10.91 8.29
N ILE A 50 9.63 10.32 7.14
CA ILE A 50 10.92 9.71 6.87
C ILE A 50 11.25 9.76 5.37
N HIS A 51 12.54 9.75 5.04
CA HIS A 51 13.08 9.28 3.76
C HIS A 51 13.62 7.86 3.92
N ILE A 52 13.64 7.09 2.87
CA ILE A 52 14.34 5.80 2.81
C ILE A 52 15.45 5.91 1.76
N GLY A 53 16.72 5.81 2.18
CA GLY A 53 17.87 6.01 1.30
C GLY A 53 17.84 7.37 0.60
N ASN A 54 17.43 8.43 1.29
CA ASN A 54 17.20 9.79 0.78
C ASN A 54 16.07 9.90 -0.27
N SER A 55 15.19 8.90 -0.43
CA SER A 55 14.06 8.95 -1.34
C SER A 55 12.76 9.30 -0.63
N SER A 56 11.94 10.13 -1.28
CA SER A 56 10.56 10.44 -0.89
C SER A 56 9.54 9.42 -1.40
N LEU A 57 9.92 8.46 -2.24
CA LEU A 57 9.01 7.51 -2.90
C LEU A 57 8.73 6.29 -2.03
N LEU A 58 8.20 6.51 -0.83
CA LEU A 58 8.01 5.46 0.18
C LEU A 58 7.06 4.37 -0.30
N GLY A 59 5.97 4.73 -1.00
CA GLY A 59 5.04 3.76 -1.54
C GLY A 59 5.61 2.87 -2.64
N VAL A 60 6.59 3.38 -3.41
CA VAL A 60 7.29 2.60 -4.44
C VAL A 60 8.30 1.63 -3.82
N PHE A 61 9.04 2.09 -2.81
CA PHE A 61 10.20 1.36 -2.29
C PHE A 61 9.89 0.48 -1.08
N THR A 62 8.72 0.60 -0.45
CA THR A 62 8.38 -0.21 0.73
C THR A 62 7.12 -1.03 0.52
N ALA A 63 7.04 -2.19 1.19
CA ALA A 63 5.81 -2.95 1.38
C ALA A 63 5.58 -3.16 2.87
N ALA A 64 4.33 -3.10 3.33
CA ALA A 64 4.02 -3.17 4.75
C ALA A 64 2.60 -3.64 5.02
N ASN A 65 2.44 -4.30 6.17
CA ASN A 65 1.17 -4.55 6.85
C ASN A 65 1.29 -4.21 8.35
N SER A 66 0.35 -4.61 9.20
CA SER A 66 0.41 -4.34 10.64
C SER A 66 1.46 -5.17 11.39
N ASN A 67 2.08 -6.15 10.75
CA ASN A 67 3.08 -7.02 11.36
C ASN A 67 4.51 -6.66 10.94
N GLY A 68 4.69 -6.14 9.72
CA GLY A 68 6.02 -5.92 9.18
C GLY A 68 6.15 -4.79 8.17
N LEU A 69 7.39 -4.33 8.04
CA LEU A 69 7.83 -3.34 7.06
C LEU A 69 9.05 -3.85 6.32
N ILE A 70 8.94 -3.93 5.01
CA ILE A 70 10.00 -4.37 4.10
C ILE A 70 10.62 -3.15 3.44
N LEU A 71 11.92 -3.01 3.59
CA LEU A 71 12.74 -1.93 3.05
C LEU A 71 13.59 -2.40 1.87
N PRO A 72 13.93 -1.49 0.93
CA PRO A 72 14.83 -1.80 -0.18
C PRO A 72 16.27 -1.99 0.32
N ASP A 73 17.10 -2.64 -0.49
CA ASP A 73 18.51 -2.93 -0.17
C ASP A 73 19.36 -1.65 0.06
N PHE A 74 18.95 -0.51 -0.49
CA PHE A 74 19.63 0.77 -0.30
C PHE A 74 19.18 1.56 0.95
N ALA A 75 18.24 1.04 1.77
CA ALA A 75 17.89 1.67 3.04
C ALA A 75 19.11 1.73 3.98
N THR A 76 19.29 2.86 4.65
CA THR A 76 20.46 3.06 5.51
C THR A 76 20.23 2.56 6.94
N ASP A 77 21.31 2.31 7.67
CA ASP A 77 21.23 1.96 9.09
C ASP A 77 20.53 3.05 9.92
N ASP A 78 20.67 4.32 9.53
CA ASP A 78 20.01 5.44 10.22
C ASP A 78 18.52 5.49 9.92
N ASP A 79 18.08 5.13 8.69
CA ASP A 79 16.66 4.94 8.38
C ASP A 79 16.05 3.85 9.26
N ILE A 80 16.73 2.71 9.38
CA ILE A 80 16.28 1.57 10.20
C ILE A 80 16.21 1.94 11.69
N LYS A 81 17.23 2.64 12.21
CA LYS A 81 17.23 3.12 13.61
C LYS A 81 16.07 4.08 13.88
N MET A 82 15.82 5.01 12.94
CA MET A 82 14.71 5.96 13.04
C MET A 82 13.36 5.23 13.05
N LEU A 83 13.16 4.29 12.12
CA LEU A 83 11.93 3.49 12.06
C LEU A 83 11.71 2.68 13.35
N LYS A 84 12.74 2.03 13.90
CA LYS A 84 12.65 1.29 15.16
C LYS A 84 12.30 2.17 16.37
N ARG A 85 12.60 3.46 16.32
CA ARG A 85 12.24 4.41 17.37
C ARG A 85 10.80 4.92 17.24
N GLU A 86 10.34 5.12 16.02
CA GLU A 86 9.05 5.77 15.72
C GLU A 86 7.89 4.77 15.53
N LEU A 87 8.19 3.54 15.12
CA LEU A 87 7.21 2.48 14.93
C LEU A 87 6.94 1.71 16.22
N PRO A 88 5.76 1.07 16.38
CA PRO A 88 5.51 0.12 17.45
C PRO A 88 6.56 -1.00 17.49
N ASP A 89 6.92 -1.45 18.69
CA ASP A 89 7.97 -2.46 18.90
C ASP A 89 7.66 -3.83 18.26
N ASP A 90 6.39 -4.10 17.99
CA ASP A 90 5.89 -5.35 17.38
C ASP A 90 5.94 -5.34 15.83
N ILE A 91 6.44 -4.28 15.20
CA ILE A 91 6.66 -4.23 13.76
C ILE A 91 8.00 -4.86 13.40
N ASN A 92 7.97 -5.95 12.65
CA ASN A 92 9.18 -6.57 12.11
C ASN A 92 9.73 -5.77 10.93
N ILE A 93 10.89 -5.15 11.09
CA ILE A 93 11.53 -4.33 10.04
C ILE A 93 12.68 -5.11 9.43
N ILE A 94 12.57 -5.39 8.13
CA ILE A 94 13.65 -6.03 7.38
C ILE A 94 14.10 -5.20 6.18
N GLN A 95 15.37 -5.31 5.86
CA GLN A 95 15.95 -4.88 4.59
C GLN A 95 16.03 -6.10 3.67
N LEU A 96 15.38 -6.03 2.50
CA LEU A 96 15.29 -7.18 1.60
C LEU A 96 16.53 -7.25 0.69
N PRO A 97 17.34 -8.33 0.77
CA PRO A 97 18.59 -8.44 0.00
C PRO A 97 18.29 -8.83 -1.46
N THR A 98 17.77 -7.89 -2.23
CA THR A 98 17.40 -8.12 -3.63
C THR A 98 17.76 -6.91 -4.50
N LYS A 99 18.08 -7.15 -5.77
CA LYS A 99 18.27 -6.09 -6.76
C LYS A 99 16.97 -5.37 -7.16
N TYR A 100 15.83 -5.93 -6.80
CA TYR A 100 14.50 -5.39 -7.13
C TYR A 100 14.04 -4.43 -6.04
N ASN A 101 14.51 -3.19 -6.10
CA ASN A 101 14.31 -2.20 -5.06
C ASN A 101 12.91 -1.55 -5.02
N ALA A 102 12.15 -1.58 -6.10
CA ALA A 102 10.77 -1.07 -6.14
C ALA A 102 9.79 -2.05 -5.48
N ILE A 103 10.05 -2.41 -4.22
CA ILE A 103 9.37 -3.48 -3.46
C ILE A 103 7.87 -3.26 -3.40
N GLY A 104 7.45 -2.01 -3.19
CA GLY A 104 6.03 -1.65 -3.13
C GLY A 104 5.27 -1.87 -4.44
N ASN A 105 5.98 -1.88 -5.58
CA ASN A 105 5.39 -2.21 -6.88
C ASN A 105 5.31 -3.73 -7.11
N LEU A 106 5.93 -4.54 -6.26
CA LEU A 106 6.08 -5.99 -6.45
C LEU A 106 5.29 -6.82 -5.43
N ILE A 107 4.67 -6.18 -4.44
CA ILE A 107 3.94 -6.84 -3.35
C ILE A 107 2.62 -6.12 -3.09
N ILE A 108 1.52 -6.88 -3.06
CA ILE A 108 0.25 -6.47 -2.45
C ILE A 108 0.09 -7.28 -1.17
N THR A 109 -0.28 -6.63 -0.07
CA THR A 109 -0.50 -7.32 1.21
C THR A 109 -1.53 -6.58 2.06
N ASN A 110 -2.19 -7.36 2.92
CA ASN A 110 -2.91 -6.91 4.11
C ASN A 110 -2.41 -7.74 5.32
N ASP A 111 -3.15 -7.80 6.42
CA ASP A 111 -2.74 -8.55 7.60
C ASP A 111 -3.09 -10.06 7.51
N HIS A 112 -3.71 -10.51 6.42
CA HIS A 112 -4.16 -11.89 6.23
C HIS A 112 -3.35 -12.65 5.17
N GLY A 113 -2.82 -11.96 4.15
CA GLY A 113 -2.10 -12.59 3.06
C GLY A 113 -1.32 -11.62 2.19
N ALA A 114 -0.50 -12.16 1.30
CA ALA A 114 0.22 -11.36 0.31
C ALA A 114 0.31 -12.03 -1.06
N ILE A 115 0.34 -11.18 -2.09
CA ILE A 115 0.59 -11.58 -3.48
C ILE A 115 1.90 -10.94 -3.91
N CYS A 116 2.88 -11.77 -4.24
CA CYS A 116 4.21 -11.35 -4.62
C CYS A 116 4.48 -11.58 -6.11
N SER A 117 5.26 -10.67 -6.68
CA SER A 117 5.75 -10.77 -8.05
C SER A 117 6.55 -12.05 -8.27
N PRO A 118 6.45 -12.69 -9.46
CA PRO A 118 7.27 -13.82 -9.85
C PRO A 118 8.77 -13.53 -10.00
N VAL A 119 9.19 -12.27 -9.94
CA VAL A 119 10.61 -11.89 -9.99
C VAL A 119 11.40 -12.30 -8.74
N PHE A 120 10.71 -12.56 -7.62
CA PHE A 120 11.31 -13.04 -6.39
C PHE A 120 11.52 -14.56 -6.43
N ASP A 121 12.68 -15.01 -6.02
CA ASP A 121 12.96 -16.43 -5.78
C ASP A 121 12.42 -16.89 -4.42
N ASP A 122 12.48 -18.21 -4.17
CA ASP A 122 11.89 -18.81 -2.97
C ASP A 122 12.58 -18.32 -1.67
N SER A 123 13.86 -17.99 -1.71
CA SER A 123 14.59 -17.48 -0.55
C SER A 123 14.11 -16.06 -0.15
N ILE A 124 13.86 -15.21 -1.13
CA ILE A 124 13.31 -13.87 -0.93
C ILE A 124 11.84 -13.93 -0.46
N LEU A 125 11.04 -14.83 -1.06
CA LEU A 125 9.65 -15.03 -0.63
C LEU A 125 9.56 -15.44 0.84
N LYS A 126 10.46 -16.34 1.30
CA LYS A 126 10.49 -16.75 2.71
C LYS A 126 10.78 -15.59 3.64
N LEU A 127 11.71 -14.71 3.29
CA LEU A 127 11.99 -13.50 4.08
C LEU A 127 10.78 -12.55 4.13
N ILE A 128 10.04 -12.40 3.01
CA ILE A 128 8.83 -11.58 2.94
C ILE A 128 7.73 -12.19 3.83
N GLU A 129 7.50 -13.49 3.73
CA GLU A 129 6.53 -14.25 4.52
C GLU A 129 6.78 -14.08 6.02
N ASP A 130 8.03 -14.32 6.45
CA ASP A 130 8.44 -14.19 7.84
C ASP A 130 8.31 -12.72 8.34
N ALA A 131 8.60 -11.74 7.49
CA ALA A 131 8.52 -10.33 7.85
C ALA A 131 7.08 -9.85 8.01
N LEU A 132 6.20 -10.19 7.07
CA LEU A 132 4.80 -9.78 7.07
C LEU A 132 3.92 -10.68 7.94
N ASN A 133 4.43 -11.84 8.36
CA ASN A 133 3.71 -12.87 9.13
C ASN A 133 2.37 -13.27 8.49
N VAL A 134 2.39 -13.56 7.18
CA VAL A 134 1.23 -13.96 6.38
C VAL A 134 1.60 -15.00 5.34
N GLU A 135 0.64 -15.80 4.90
CA GLU A 135 0.82 -16.68 3.74
C GLU A 135 1.01 -15.87 2.46
N ILE A 136 1.88 -16.35 1.57
CA ILE A 136 2.21 -15.67 0.31
C ILE A 136 1.88 -16.57 -0.87
N ILE A 137 1.31 -15.97 -1.92
CA ILE A 137 1.34 -16.57 -3.25
C ILE A 137 2.25 -15.77 -4.19
N ARG A 138 2.94 -16.51 -5.07
CA ARG A 138 3.74 -15.93 -6.15
C ARG A 138 2.96 -16.00 -7.47
N LYS A 139 2.47 -14.86 -7.95
CA LYS A 139 1.56 -14.82 -9.10
C LYS A 139 1.67 -13.50 -9.88
N ARG A 140 1.54 -13.56 -11.22
CA ARG A 140 1.16 -12.41 -12.03
C ARG A 140 -0.33 -12.18 -11.89
N ILE A 141 -0.74 -10.93 -11.87
CA ILE A 141 -2.14 -10.52 -11.98
C ILE A 141 -2.25 -9.60 -13.20
N VAL A 142 -3.28 -9.78 -14.03
CA VAL A 142 -3.41 -9.07 -15.32
C VAL A 142 -2.14 -9.21 -16.17
N SER A 143 -1.49 -10.37 -16.13
CA SER A 143 -0.22 -10.66 -16.80
C SER A 143 0.95 -9.73 -16.43
N SER A 144 0.84 -8.97 -15.34
CA SER A 144 1.84 -8.01 -14.87
C SER A 144 2.75 -8.61 -13.81
N ASP A 145 4.06 -8.31 -13.90
CA ASP A 145 5.03 -8.60 -12.84
C ASP A 145 5.01 -7.55 -11.72
N ILE A 146 4.53 -6.32 -12.00
CA ILE A 146 4.44 -5.24 -11.01
C ILE A 146 3.09 -5.28 -10.28
N VAL A 147 2.82 -6.41 -9.65
CA VAL A 147 1.52 -6.69 -9.00
C VAL A 147 1.12 -5.63 -7.97
N GLY A 148 2.09 -5.04 -7.27
CA GLY A 148 1.85 -4.02 -6.25
C GLY A 148 1.32 -2.69 -6.77
N THR A 149 1.31 -2.46 -8.10
CA THR A 149 0.76 -1.24 -8.70
C THR A 149 -0.70 -1.36 -9.09
N ILE A 150 -1.18 -2.58 -9.30
CA ILE A 150 -2.49 -2.86 -9.92
C ILE A 150 -3.63 -3.02 -8.93
N GLY A 151 -3.34 -3.04 -7.63
CA GLY A 151 -4.35 -3.15 -6.59
C GLY A 151 -3.93 -2.54 -5.27
N VAL A 152 -4.92 -2.29 -4.42
CA VAL A 152 -4.77 -1.89 -3.02
C VAL A 152 -5.70 -2.75 -2.18
N ALA A 153 -5.16 -3.32 -1.10
CA ALA A 153 -5.89 -4.14 -0.15
C ALA A 153 -5.83 -3.54 1.26
N THR A 154 -6.92 -3.68 1.99
CA THR A 154 -7.05 -3.45 3.42
C THR A 154 -7.51 -4.74 4.10
N ASN A 155 -7.74 -4.74 5.41
CA ASN A 155 -8.34 -5.90 6.09
C ASN A 155 -9.88 -5.96 5.94
N LYS A 156 -10.49 -5.09 5.13
CA LYS A 156 -11.95 -5.03 4.92
C LYS A 156 -12.37 -5.23 3.48
N GLY A 157 -11.47 -5.02 2.53
CA GLY A 157 -11.75 -5.12 1.11
C GLY A 157 -10.56 -4.72 0.27
N ALA A 158 -10.66 -4.98 -1.03
CA ALA A 158 -9.59 -4.67 -1.97
C ALA A 158 -10.16 -4.15 -3.30
N LEU A 159 -9.42 -3.25 -3.94
CA LEU A 159 -9.71 -2.71 -5.27
C LEU A 159 -8.55 -3.03 -6.20
N PHE A 160 -8.89 -3.61 -7.35
CA PHE A 160 -7.93 -4.06 -8.35
C PHE A 160 -8.19 -3.47 -9.74
N HIS A 161 -7.22 -3.67 -10.62
CA HIS A 161 -7.22 -3.25 -12.02
C HIS A 161 -8.49 -3.73 -12.75
N PRO A 162 -9.10 -2.91 -13.66
CA PRO A 162 -10.35 -3.26 -14.37
C PRO A 162 -10.29 -4.53 -15.21
N LEU A 163 -9.09 -4.96 -15.64
CA LEU A 163 -8.91 -6.17 -16.44
C LEU A 163 -8.60 -7.42 -15.59
N THR A 164 -8.70 -7.35 -14.26
CA THR A 164 -8.58 -8.53 -13.38
C THR A 164 -9.74 -9.48 -13.69
N THR A 165 -9.41 -10.73 -14.03
CA THR A 165 -10.41 -11.75 -14.38
C THR A 165 -11.14 -12.30 -13.16
N ASP A 166 -12.31 -12.91 -13.35
CA ASP A 166 -13.09 -13.49 -12.26
C ASP A 166 -12.29 -14.55 -11.49
N ASP A 167 -11.52 -15.40 -12.20
CA ASP A 167 -10.63 -16.40 -11.57
C ASP A 167 -9.51 -15.75 -10.74
N GLU A 168 -8.96 -14.62 -11.21
CA GLU A 168 -7.98 -13.84 -10.44
C GLU A 168 -8.63 -13.16 -9.23
N LEU A 169 -9.85 -12.62 -9.36
CA LEU A 169 -10.58 -12.02 -8.23
C LEU A 169 -10.87 -13.05 -7.14
N GLU A 170 -11.30 -14.25 -7.51
CA GLU A 170 -11.51 -15.34 -6.56
C GLU A 170 -10.20 -15.75 -5.87
N LEU A 171 -9.12 -15.92 -6.62
CA LEU A 171 -7.79 -16.21 -6.05
C LEU A 171 -7.34 -15.12 -5.08
N ILE A 172 -7.45 -13.86 -5.45
CA ILE A 172 -7.06 -12.71 -4.63
C ILE A 172 -7.89 -12.67 -3.35
N SER A 173 -9.22 -12.86 -3.45
CA SER A 173 -10.11 -12.90 -2.31
C SER A 173 -9.76 -14.02 -1.33
N ASN A 174 -9.41 -15.19 -1.85
CA ASN A 174 -9.01 -16.33 -1.02
C ASN A 174 -7.68 -16.09 -0.29
N VAL A 175 -6.71 -15.41 -0.94
CA VAL A 175 -5.39 -15.11 -0.34
C VAL A 175 -5.48 -13.98 0.68
N LEU A 176 -6.18 -12.90 0.34
CA LEU A 176 -6.26 -11.71 1.18
C LEU A 176 -7.40 -11.78 2.21
N HIS A 177 -8.26 -12.81 2.15
CA HIS A 177 -9.43 -13.03 3.02
C HIS A 177 -10.38 -11.82 3.11
N VAL A 178 -10.56 -11.12 1.99
CA VAL A 178 -11.46 -9.97 1.88
C VAL A 178 -12.22 -9.97 0.55
N PRO A 179 -13.38 -9.30 0.48
CA PRO A 179 -14.04 -9.03 -0.80
C PRO A 179 -13.13 -8.23 -1.72
N VAL A 180 -13.17 -8.54 -3.01
CA VAL A 180 -12.35 -7.88 -4.03
C VAL A 180 -13.26 -7.34 -5.13
N ASP A 181 -12.98 -6.12 -5.59
CA ASP A 181 -13.69 -5.49 -6.70
C ASP A 181 -12.69 -4.82 -7.66
N ILE A 182 -13.16 -4.43 -8.84
CA ILE A 182 -12.34 -3.76 -9.84
C ILE A 182 -12.74 -2.30 -9.97
N GLY A 183 -11.79 -1.43 -10.35
CA GLY A 183 -12.08 -0.01 -10.56
C GLY A 183 -10.87 0.77 -11.07
N THR A 184 -10.99 2.09 -11.01
CA THR A 184 -9.97 3.04 -11.45
C THR A 184 -9.79 4.16 -10.43
N VAL A 185 -8.74 4.95 -10.61
CA VAL A 185 -8.42 6.16 -9.85
C VAL A 185 -8.00 7.27 -10.83
N ASN A 186 -8.00 8.53 -10.39
CA ASN A 186 -7.41 9.64 -11.16
C ASN A 186 -7.84 9.66 -12.64
N LEU A 187 -9.16 9.85 -12.90
CA LEU A 187 -9.74 9.95 -14.25
C LEU A 187 -9.56 8.68 -15.10
N GLY A 188 -9.73 7.51 -14.51
CA GLY A 188 -9.72 6.25 -15.24
C GLY A 188 -8.36 5.54 -15.27
N SER A 189 -7.39 5.97 -14.47
CA SER A 189 -6.12 5.24 -14.31
C SER A 189 -6.36 3.85 -13.73
N PRO A 190 -5.89 2.79 -14.41
CA PRO A 190 -6.05 1.41 -13.94
C PRO A 190 -4.99 0.99 -12.91
N TYR A 191 -3.94 1.79 -12.74
CA TYR A 191 -2.90 1.56 -11.75
C TYR A 191 -3.36 2.07 -10.39
N ILE A 192 -4.07 1.23 -9.66
CA ILE A 192 -4.80 1.62 -8.44
C ILE A 192 -3.88 2.19 -7.37
N ALA A 193 -2.75 1.50 -7.12
CA ALA A 193 -1.85 1.86 -6.02
C ALA A 193 -1.18 3.23 -6.19
N ILE A 194 -1.13 3.80 -7.40
CA ILE A 194 -0.50 5.10 -7.60
C ILE A 194 -1.40 6.27 -7.11
N GLY A 195 -2.72 6.08 -7.16
CA GLY A 195 -3.70 7.11 -6.79
C GLY A 195 -4.54 6.80 -5.57
N LEU A 196 -4.32 5.66 -4.91
CA LEU A 196 -5.08 5.22 -3.74
C LEU A 196 -4.13 4.76 -2.62
N VAL A 197 -4.33 5.32 -1.43
CA VAL A 197 -3.67 4.89 -0.19
C VAL A 197 -4.75 4.67 0.86
N ALA A 198 -4.85 3.47 1.40
CA ALA A 198 -5.93 3.11 2.30
C ALA A 198 -5.47 2.20 3.44
N ASN A 199 -6.27 2.19 4.49
CA ASN A 199 -6.26 1.21 5.56
C ASN A 199 -7.72 0.88 5.96
N SER A 200 -7.93 0.09 6.99
CA SER A 200 -9.28 -0.31 7.43
C SER A 200 -10.13 0.84 7.97
N ASN A 201 -9.56 2.03 8.22
CA ASN A 201 -10.27 3.17 8.76
C ASN A 201 -10.71 4.18 7.69
N GLY A 202 -10.00 4.25 6.57
CA GLY A 202 -10.28 5.24 5.53
C GLY A 202 -9.37 5.13 4.32
N ALA A 203 -9.59 6.03 3.35
CA ALA A 203 -8.80 6.10 2.13
C ALA A 203 -8.45 7.54 1.73
N LEU A 204 -7.25 7.70 1.22
CA LEU A 204 -6.80 8.88 0.51
C LEU A 204 -6.79 8.58 -0.97
N VAL A 205 -7.37 9.45 -1.78
CA VAL A 205 -7.41 9.31 -3.24
C VAL A 205 -6.74 10.52 -3.89
N GLY A 206 -6.11 10.31 -5.02
CA GLY A 206 -5.52 11.39 -5.78
C GLY A 206 -6.56 12.45 -6.18
N SER A 207 -6.14 13.72 -6.28
CA SER A 207 -7.04 14.87 -6.50
C SER A 207 -7.88 14.78 -7.77
N GLU A 208 -7.42 14.01 -8.77
CA GLU A 208 -8.11 13.79 -10.04
C GLU A 208 -9.14 12.64 -10.00
N THR A 209 -9.21 11.89 -8.88
CA THR A 209 -10.21 10.81 -8.72
C THR A 209 -11.62 11.38 -8.73
N THR A 210 -12.47 10.85 -9.60
CA THR A 210 -13.83 11.32 -9.84
C THR A 210 -14.82 10.85 -8.77
N GLY A 211 -15.99 11.47 -8.71
CA GLY A 211 -17.08 11.05 -7.80
C GLY A 211 -17.47 9.57 -7.96
N PRO A 212 -17.76 9.08 -9.19
CA PRO A 212 -18.05 7.67 -9.43
C PRO A 212 -16.94 6.72 -8.98
N GLU A 213 -15.67 7.08 -9.22
CA GLU A 213 -14.52 6.28 -8.75
C GLU A 213 -14.49 6.23 -7.20
N ILE A 214 -14.75 7.35 -6.51
CA ILE A 214 -14.80 7.39 -5.04
C ILE A 214 -15.89 6.48 -4.49
N VAL A 215 -17.08 6.48 -5.10
CA VAL A 215 -18.18 5.57 -4.71
C VAL A 215 -17.74 4.11 -4.88
N LYS A 216 -17.10 3.77 -6.01
CA LYS A 216 -16.60 2.42 -6.29
C LYS A 216 -15.54 2.01 -5.27
N ILE A 217 -14.58 2.89 -4.96
CA ILE A 217 -13.55 2.68 -3.94
C ILE A 217 -14.17 2.44 -2.56
N SER A 218 -15.18 3.24 -2.18
CA SER A 218 -15.88 3.10 -0.90
C SER A 218 -16.52 1.72 -0.73
N HIS A 219 -17.17 1.23 -1.78
CA HIS A 219 -17.79 -0.10 -1.77
C HIS A 219 -16.72 -1.20 -1.72
N ALA A 220 -15.72 -1.14 -2.60
CA ALA A 220 -14.68 -2.17 -2.71
C ALA A 220 -13.88 -2.33 -1.41
N LEU A 221 -13.57 -1.22 -0.74
CA LEU A 221 -12.81 -1.23 0.52
C LEU A 221 -13.70 -1.38 1.77
N ASN A 222 -15.02 -1.49 1.60
CA ASN A 222 -16.00 -1.54 2.68
C ASN A 222 -15.82 -0.39 3.71
N ILE A 223 -15.59 0.81 3.18
CA ILE A 223 -15.46 2.04 3.95
C ILE A 223 -16.82 2.75 3.94
N VAL A 224 -17.65 2.44 4.94
CA VAL A 224 -18.95 3.07 5.11
C VAL A 224 -18.79 4.39 5.87
N GLU A 225 -19.44 5.47 5.42
CA GLU A 225 -19.60 6.66 6.24
C GLU A 225 -20.44 6.30 7.47
N THR A 226 -19.85 6.28 8.65
CA THR A 226 -20.61 6.36 9.90
C THR A 226 -21.11 7.79 10.02
N GLU A 227 -22.44 7.96 9.95
CA GLU A 227 -23.14 9.23 10.24
C GLU A 227 -22.74 9.83 11.59
#